data_d2012cb19b20cb64ad8a0410970bade0
#
_entry.id   d2012cb19b20cb64ad8a0410970bade0
#
_cell.length_a   1.000
_cell.length_b   1.000
_cell.length_c   1.000
_cell.angle_alpha   90.00
_cell.angle_beta   90.00
_cell.angle_gamma   90.00
#
_symmetry.space_group_name_H-M   'P 1'
#
loop_
_entity.id
_entity.type
_entity.pdbx_description
1 polymer ?
#
loop_
_entity_poly.entity_id
_entity_poly.type
_entity_poly.pdbx_seq_one_letter_code
_entity_poly.pdbx_strand_id
1 'polypeptide(L)'
;VLPATAQELEVGVGFIAGHTVAELEELGEEIFDEGMAHRIWPGTRAQAQLHLDQGQRVWLVTAAPIEIAQIIARRLGLTGAMGTVAEHRDGVYTGRLVGDMLHGPAKQVAVRDLADELA
;
A
#
# COMPACT_ATOMS: atom_id res chain seq x y z
N VAL A 1 -8.75 -7.98 6.26
CA VAL A 1 -8.47 -8.27 4.84
C VAL A 1 -7.53 -9.46 4.76
N LEU A 2 -7.97 -10.51 4.08
CA LEU A 2 -7.09 -11.64 3.81
C LEU A 2 -5.98 -11.18 2.86
N PRO A 3 -4.71 -11.47 3.16
CA PRO A 3 -3.64 -11.10 2.26
C PRO A 3 -3.77 -11.84 0.94
N ALA A 4 -3.63 -11.12 -0.17
CA ALA A 4 -3.58 -11.73 -1.48
C ALA A 4 -2.33 -12.63 -1.56
N THR A 5 -2.44 -13.75 -2.28
CA THR A 5 -1.26 -14.57 -2.57
C THR A 5 -0.35 -13.85 -3.57
N ALA A 6 0.91 -14.23 -3.61
CA ALA A 6 1.87 -13.68 -4.55
C ALA A 6 1.36 -13.79 -5.99
N GLN A 7 0.79 -14.94 -6.34
CA GLN A 7 0.27 -15.20 -7.68
C GLN A 7 -0.94 -14.32 -8.01
N GLU A 8 -1.86 -14.15 -7.06
CA GLU A 8 -3.03 -13.28 -7.25
C GLU A 8 -2.63 -11.83 -7.49
N LEU A 9 -1.63 -11.33 -6.76
CA LEU A 9 -1.15 -9.98 -6.94
C LEU A 9 -0.41 -9.79 -8.27
N GLU A 10 0.39 -10.76 -8.69
CA GLU A 10 1.05 -10.73 -10.00
C GLU A 10 0.04 -10.69 -11.13
N VAL A 11 -1.03 -11.47 -11.04
CA VAL A 11 -2.15 -11.44 -11.99
C VAL A 11 -2.80 -10.05 -11.98
N GLY A 12 -3.06 -9.50 -10.79
CA GLY A 12 -3.61 -8.15 -10.65
C GLY A 12 -2.74 -7.08 -11.28
N VAL A 13 -1.41 -7.15 -11.08
CA VAL A 13 -0.46 -6.23 -11.70
C VAL A 13 -0.48 -6.37 -13.22
N GLY A 14 -0.61 -7.59 -13.74
CA GLY A 14 -0.75 -7.82 -15.18
C GLY A 14 -1.99 -7.15 -15.78
N PHE A 15 -3.10 -7.11 -15.05
CA PHE A 15 -4.34 -6.47 -15.49
C PHE A 15 -4.24 -4.95 -15.58
N ILE A 16 -3.35 -4.30 -14.85
CA ILE A 16 -3.16 -2.85 -14.93
C ILE A 16 -2.20 -2.43 -16.05
N ALA A 17 -1.59 -3.39 -16.74
CA ALA A 17 -0.70 -3.07 -17.86
C ALA A 17 -1.42 -2.21 -18.89
N GLY A 18 -0.78 -1.14 -19.34
CA GLY A 18 -1.37 -0.20 -20.29
C GLY A 18 -2.20 0.92 -19.67
N HIS A 19 -2.56 0.80 -18.38
CA HIS A 19 -3.23 1.86 -17.64
C HIS A 19 -2.20 2.83 -17.05
N THR A 20 -2.62 4.07 -16.82
CA THR A 20 -1.72 5.09 -16.26
C THR A 20 -1.71 5.02 -14.74
N VAL A 21 -0.63 5.54 -14.16
CA VAL A 21 -0.53 5.70 -12.69
C VAL A 21 -1.67 6.59 -12.19
N ALA A 22 -2.01 7.67 -12.92
CA ALA A 22 -3.11 8.55 -12.57
C ALA A 22 -4.46 7.82 -12.52
N GLU A 23 -4.72 6.89 -13.46
CA GLU A 23 -5.94 6.08 -13.47
C GLU A 23 -6.02 5.18 -12.23
N LEU A 24 -4.90 4.56 -11.85
CA LEU A 24 -4.86 3.72 -10.65
C LEU A 24 -5.08 4.54 -9.38
N GLU A 25 -4.49 5.72 -9.28
CA GLU A 25 -4.67 6.61 -8.14
C GLU A 25 -6.13 7.05 -8.01
N GLU A 26 -6.76 7.42 -9.13
CA GLU A 26 -8.17 7.79 -9.15
C GLU A 26 -9.07 6.62 -8.72
N LEU A 27 -8.79 5.42 -9.22
CA LEU A 27 -9.49 4.22 -8.82
C LEU A 27 -9.29 3.92 -7.33
N GLY A 28 -8.08 4.13 -6.82
CA GLY A 28 -7.77 3.96 -5.40
C GLY A 28 -8.58 4.89 -4.51
N GLU A 29 -8.75 6.14 -4.90
CA GLU A 29 -9.59 7.11 -4.17
C GLU A 29 -11.05 6.64 -4.15
N GLU A 30 -11.59 6.21 -5.28
CA GLU A 30 -12.95 5.70 -5.38
C GLU A 30 -13.16 4.46 -4.51
N ILE A 31 -12.24 3.51 -4.55
CA ILE A 31 -12.30 2.29 -3.73
C ILE A 31 -12.31 2.65 -2.25
N PHE A 32 -11.48 3.59 -1.83
CA PHE A 32 -11.46 4.03 -0.44
C PHE A 32 -12.79 4.65 -0.03
N ASP A 33 -13.30 5.57 -0.82
CA ASP A 33 -14.56 6.29 -0.50
C ASP A 33 -15.77 5.35 -0.49
N GLU A 34 -15.84 4.41 -1.43
CA GLU A 34 -17.01 3.54 -1.60
C GLU A 34 -17.01 2.31 -0.69
N GLY A 35 -15.84 1.82 -0.30
CA GLY A 35 -15.78 0.54 0.40
C GLY A 35 -14.81 0.48 1.57
N MET A 36 -13.59 0.94 1.41
CA MET A 36 -12.56 0.72 2.42
C MET A 36 -12.75 1.52 3.70
N ALA A 37 -13.25 2.75 3.58
CA ALA A 37 -13.49 3.61 4.74
C ALA A 37 -14.44 2.95 5.75
N HIS A 38 -15.39 2.17 5.26
CA HIS A 38 -16.37 1.47 6.09
C HIS A 38 -15.87 0.10 6.58
N ARG A 39 -14.85 -0.45 5.93
CA ARG A 39 -14.32 -1.79 6.24
C ARG A 39 -13.13 -1.77 7.18
N ILE A 40 -12.52 -0.62 7.39
CA ILE A 40 -11.43 -0.49 8.35
C ILE A 40 -12.01 -0.61 9.75
N TRP A 41 -11.50 -1.59 10.48
CA TRP A 41 -11.98 -1.86 11.83
C TRP A 41 -11.75 -0.65 12.73
N PRO A 42 -12.81 -0.12 13.37
CA PRO A 42 -12.68 1.08 14.21
C PRO A 42 -11.64 0.99 15.31
N GLY A 43 -11.47 -0.20 15.90
CA GLY A 43 -10.47 -0.43 16.93
C GLY A 43 -9.05 -0.25 16.44
N THR A 44 -8.75 -0.77 15.26
CA THR A 44 -7.42 -0.62 14.63
C THR A 44 -7.15 0.84 14.28
N ARG A 45 -8.15 1.52 13.76
CA ARG A 45 -8.05 2.94 13.39
C ARG A 45 -7.83 3.81 14.63
N ALA A 46 -8.54 3.53 15.71
CA ALA A 46 -8.39 4.24 16.98
C ALA A 46 -7.00 4.03 17.58
N GLN A 47 -6.46 2.80 17.52
CA GLN A 47 -5.10 2.51 17.99
C GLN A 47 -4.05 3.26 17.17
N ALA A 48 -4.18 3.28 15.85
CA ALA A 48 -3.27 4.03 14.99
C ALA A 48 -3.28 5.52 15.35
N GLN A 49 -4.46 6.08 15.56
CA GLN A 49 -4.62 7.49 15.94
C GLN A 49 -3.99 7.77 17.30
N LEU A 50 -4.15 6.85 18.28
CA LEU A 50 -3.54 6.99 19.59
C LEU A 50 -2.01 7.12 19.50
N HIS A 51 -1.37 6.27 18.68
CA HIS A 51 0.08 6.32 18.48
C HIS A 51 0.51 7.61 17.80
N LEU A 52 -0.25 8.07 16.79
CA LEU A 52 0.02 9.34 16.12
C LEU A 52 -0.09 10.53 17.08
N ASP A 53 -1.10 10.52 17.96
CA ASP A 53 -1.32 11.57 18.95
C ASP A 53 -0.18 11.66 19.97
N GLN A 54 0.52 10.54 20.21
CA GLN A 54 1.70 10.48 21.06
C GLN A 54 3.00 10.85 20.34
N GLY A 55 2.92 11.31 19.11
CA GLY A 55 4.08 11.66 18.29
C GLY A 55 4.83 10.46 17.72
N GLN A 56 4.23 9.28 17.77
CA GLN A 56 4.83 8.07 17.23
C GLN A 56 4.52 7.94 15.73
N ARG A 57 5.40 7.23 15.02
CA ARG A 57 5.23 6.98 13.59
C ARG A 57 4.41 5.73 13.37
N VAL A 58 3.41 5.84 12.50
CA VAL A 58 2.54 4.71 12.12
C VAL A 58 2.64 4.51 10.62
N TRP A 59 3.07 3.33 10.21
CA TRP A 59 3.28 2.97 8.81
C TRP A 59 2.35 1.85 8.37
N LEU A 60 1.77 2.01 7.20
CA LEU A 60 1.06 0.93 6.52
C LEU A 60 2.06 0.13 5.69
N VAL A 61 2.12 -1.18 5.90
CA VAL A 61 2.97 -2.09 5.13
C VAL A 61 2.08 -3.18 4.53
N THR A 62 2.02 -3.25 3.21
CA THR A 62 1.08 -4.11 2.53
C THR A 62 1.65 -4.63 1.21
N ALA A 63 1.13 -5.78 0.75
CA ALA A 63 1.45 -6.31 -0.56
C ALA A 63 0.70 -5.61 -1.71
N ALA A 64 -0.27 -4.75 -1.39
CA ALA A 64 -0.98 -3.96 -2.40
C ALA A 64 -0.02 -3.00 -3.14
N PRO A 65 -0.38 -2.52 -4.34
CA PRO A 65 0.43 -1.53 -5.04
C PRO A 65 0.69 -0.29 -4.18
N ILE A 66 1.92 0.23 -4.25
CA ILE A 66 2.34 1.38 -3.42
C ILE A 66 1.42 2.60 -3.62
N GLU A 67 0.90 2.82 -4.82
CA GLU A 67 0.01 3.93 -5.11
C GLU A 67 -1.28 3.85 -4.28
N ILE A 68 -1.83 2.65 -4.16
CA ILE A 68 -3.02 2.39 -3.34
C ILE A 68 -2.68 2.51 -1.86
N ALA A 69 -1.56 1.95 -1.42
CA ALA A 69 -1.11 2.02 -0.04
C ALA A 69 -0.91 3.47 0.42
N GLN A 70 -0.32 4.31 -0.42
CA GLN A 70 -0.11 5.73 -0.11
C GLN A 70 -1.42 6.50 0.01
N ILE A 71 -2.41 6.19 -0.81
CA ILE A 71 -3.74 6.81 -0.71
C ILE A 71 -4.39 6.44 0.63
N ILE A 72 -4.36 5.18 1.01
CA ILE A 72 -4.93 4.71 2.28
C ILE A 72 -4.23 5.41 3.45
N ALA A 73 -2.90 5.43 3.45
CA ALA A 73 -2.12 6.06 4.52
C ALA A 73 -2.45 7.55 4.64
N ARG A 74 -2.53 8.26 3.52
CA ARG A 74 -2.88 9.68 3.49
C ARG A 74 -4.28 9.93 4.04
N ARG A 75 -5.26 9.12 3.62
CA ARG A 75 -6.65 9.26 4.04
C ARG A 75 -6.84 8.95 5.53
N LEU A 76 -6.01 8.10 6.10
CA LEU A 76 -6.01 7.78 7.53
C LEU A 76 -5.09 8.68 8.35
N GLY A 77 -4.33 9.56 7.72
CA GLY A 77 -3.39 10.44 8.42
C GLY A 77 -2.15 9.71 8.96
N LEU A 78 -1.79 8.57 8.39
CA LEU A 78 -0.61 7.82 8.81
C LEU A 78 0.68 8.50 8.38
N THR A 79 1.79 8.11 9.00
CA THR A 79 3.12 8.64 8.71
C THR A 79 3.54 8.34 7.27
N GLY A 80 3.25 7.14 6.80
CA GLY A 80 3.56 6.75 5.43
C GLY A 80 3.11 5.33 5.12
N ALA A 81 3.48 4.87 3.95
CA ALA A 81 3.13 3.53 3.49
C ALA A 81 4.27 2.88 2.72
N MET A 82 4.33 1.56 2.80
CA MET A 82 5.17 0.70 1.97
C MET A 82 4.25 -0.28 1.25
N GLY A 83 4.52 -0.51 -0.02
CA GLY A 83 3.74 -1.43 -0.83
C GLY A 83 4.58 -2.06 -1.92
N THR A 84 3.95 -2.93 -2.70
CA THR A 84 4.58 -3.52 -3.87
C THR A 84 4.68 -2.47 -4.98
N VAL A 85 5.85 -2.37 -5.60
CA VAL A 85 6.10 -1.39 -6.65
C VAL A 85 5.83 -2.02 -8.02
N ALA A 86 4.81 -1.52 -8.71
CA ALA A 86 4.53 -1.89 -10.09
C ALA A 86 5.37 -1.02 -11.03
N GLU A 87 6.04 -1.66 -11.99
CA GLU A 87 6.84 -0.93 -12.97
C GLU A 87 5.96 -0.10 -13.89
N HIS A 88 6.35 1.14 -14.12
CA HIS A 88 5.71 1.99 -15.12
C HIS A 88 6.77 2.74 -15.92
N ARG A 89 6.41 3.10 -17.15
CA ARG A 89 7.25 3.92 -18.04
C ARG A 89 6.39 5.04 -18.60
N ASP A 90 6.87 6.26 -18.49
CA ASP A 90 6.13 7.45 -18.91
C ASP A 90 4.72 7.52 -18.30
N GLY A 91 4.59 7.06 -17.06
CA GLY A 91 3.33 7.06 -16.34
C GLY A 91 2.37 5.93 -16.67
N VAL A 92 2.78 4.95 -17.48
CA VAL A 92 1.95 3.81 -17.90
C VAL A 92 2.53 2.50 -17.38
N TYR A 93 1.70 1.67 -16.76
CA TYR A 93 2.12 0.40 -16.21
C TYR A 93 2.49 -0.61 -17.30
N THR A 94 3.58 -1.36 -17.06
CA THR A 94 4.08 -2.38 -17.98
C THR A 94 3.54 -3.78 -17.70
N GLY A 95 2.93 -3.99 -16.53
CA GLY A 95 2.48 -5.29 -16.08
C GLY A 95 3.53 -6.07 -15.29
N ARG A 96 4.68 -5.47 -15.02
CA ARG A 96 5.78 -6.07 -14.26
C ARG A 96 5.96 -5.39 -12.91
N LEU A 97 6.66 -6.07 -11.99
CA LEU A 97 7.03 -5.50 -10.70
C LEU A 97 8.46 -4.97 -10.73
N VAL A 98 8.71 -3.94 -9.91
CA VAL A 98 10.07 -3.50 -9.58
C VAL A 98 10.46 -4.20 -8.29
N GLY A 99 11.42 -5.12 -8.38
CA GLY A 99 11.84 -5.93 -7.24
C GLY A 99 10.79 -6.97 -6.87
N ASP A 100 10.80 -7.37 -5.62
CA ASP A 100 9.92 -8.41 -5.10
C ASP A 100 8.60 -7.83 -4.62
N MET A 101 7.58 -8.69 -4.65
CA MET A 101 6.32 -8.40 -4.03
C MET A 101 6.50 -8.24 -2.51
N LEU A 102 5.88 -7.23 -1.92
CA LEU A 102 6.03 -6.91 -0.50
C LEU A 102 5.15 -7.82 0.37
N HIS A 103 5.53 -9.08 0.49
CA HIS A 103 4.87 -10.04 1.38
C HIS A 103 5.92 -10.99 1.97
N GLY A 104 5.56 -11.70 3.05
CA GLY A 104 6.40 -12.70 3.68
C GLY A 104 7.80 -12.17 4.02
N PRO A 105 8.89 -12.89 3.63
CA PRO A 105 10.26 -12.48 3.95
C PRO A 105 10.64 -11.10 3.41
N ALA A 106 10.18 -10.72 2.22
CA ALA A 106 10.44 -9.40 1.64
C ALA A 106 9.83 -8.30 2.49
N LYS A 107 8.62 -8.51 2.99
CA LYS A 107 7.95 -7.58 3.90
C LYS A 107 8.71 -7.41 5.21
N GLN A 108 9.20 -8.50 5.77
CA GLN A 108 9.98 -8.49 7.00
C GLN A 108 11.27 -7.69 6.84
N VAL A 109 12.00 -7.90 5.75
CA VAL A 109 13.22 -7.16 5.43
C VAL A 109 12.92 -5.67 5.25
N ALA A 110 11.88 -5.33 4.51
CA ALA A 110 11.49 -3.94 4.27
C ALA A 110 11.15 -3.20 5.56
N VAL A 111 10.42 -3.84 6.48
CA VAL A 111 10.08 -3.25 7.77
C VAL A 111 11.33 -3.04 8.62
N ARG A 112 12.23 -4.00 8.63
CA ARG A 112 13.49 -3.90 9.37
C ARG A 112 14.38 -2.79 8.85
N ASP A 113 14.50 -2.66 7.52
CA ASP A 113 15.29 -1.61 6.89
C ASP A 113 14.70 -0.22 7.18
N LEU A 114 13.37 -0.09 7.15
CA LEU A 114 12.70 1.14 7.50
C LEU A 114 12.95 1.52 8.96
N ALA A 115 12.87 0.56 9.87
CA ALA A 115 13.15 0.80 11.29
C ALA A 115 14.58 1.30 11.50
N ASP A 116 15.55 0.73 10.79
CA ASP A 116 16.95 1.14 10.85
C ASP A 116 17.13 2.56 10.31
N GLU A 117 16.48 2.94 9.24
CA GLU A 117 16.52 4.29 8.68
C GLU A 117 15.95 5.33 9.64
N LEU A 118 14.92 4.98 10.39
CA LEU A 118 14.21 5.89 11.29
C LEU A 118 14.82 5.94 12.70
N ALA A 119 15.76 5.05 12.98
CA ALA A 119 16.40 4.98 14.29
C ALA A 119 17.31 6.18 14.59
#